data_fc1527cb7688bf545994f8c73acce62b
#
_entry.id   fc1527cb7688bf545994f8c73acce62b
#
_cell.length_a   1.000
_cell.length_b   1.000
_cell.length_c   1.000
_cell.angle_alpha   90.00
_cell.angle_beta   90.00
_cell.angle_gamma   90.00
#
_symmetry.space_group_name_H-M   'P 1'
#
loop_
_entity.id
_entity.type
_entity.pdbx_description
1 polymer ?
#
loop_
_entity_poly.entity_id
_entity_poly.type
_entity_poly.pdbx_seq_one_letter_code
_entity_poly.pdbx_strand_id
1 'polypeptide(L)'
;MSVSQKVLVLGLGASGRTAARFYASRGFEVLAADTRPQPPRLDELQKEIPNLKFLGGAVSPVIVAEVSEVMISPGLSPEYSVFAPAVKEAKHRGIAVVGEIELFARELKKLKAETGYAPKIIGITGTNGKTTTTMLSTAIIAEAGKSVVAAGNVGPNALGELEKHRQVGTLPDFWVLELSSFQLETTESLHCDGAALLNITEDHIDWHGSMEKYAAAKRKIFSADTVRVLNREDPGSMLSAEGVPSDLVHTLSLIHISEPTRRTP
;
A
#
# COMPACT_ATOMS: atom_id res chain seq x y z
N MET A 1 -33.57 -9.30 3.25
CA MET A 1 -32.86 -8.48 2.26
C MET A 1 -31.62 -7.94 2.97
N SER A 2 -30.41 -8.38 2.61
CA SER A 2 -29.20 -7.83 3.17
C SER A 2 -29.12 -6.37 2.73
N VAL A 3 -28.97 -5.44 3.68
CA VAL A 3 -28.71 -4.04 3.37
C VAL A 3 -27.41 -4.00 2.57
N SER A 4 -27.47 -3.54 1.32
CA SER A 4 -26.28 -3.36 0.49
C SER A 4 -25.32 -2.42 1.23
N GLN A 5 -24.13 -2.90 1.58
CA GLN A 5 -23.14 -2.05 2.22
C GLN A 5 -22.58 -1.07 1.19
N LYS A 6 -22.55 0.21 1.55
CA LYS A 6 -21.97 1.26 0.70
C LYS A 6 -20.53 1.53 1.11
N VAL A 7 -19.69 1.86 0.14
CA VAL A 7 -18.32 2.32 0.37
C VAL A 7 -18.07 3.63 -0.35
N LEU A 8 -17.23 4.48 0.22
CA LEU A 8 -16.78 5.72 -0.38
C LEU A 8 -15.33 5.56 -0.86
N VAL A 9 -15.11 5.76 -2.15
CA VAL A 9 -13.77 5.74 -2.77
C VAL A 9 -13.34 7.16 -3.09
N LEU A 10 -12.31 7.65 -2.40
CA LEU A 10 -11.75 8.99 -2.58
C LEU A 10 -10.53 8.95 -3.50
N GLY A 11 -10.64 9.59 -4.66
CA GLY A 11 -9.64 9.62 -5.72
C GLY A 11 -9.72 8.43 -6.67
N LEU A 12 -9.98 8.70 -7.95
CA LEU A 12 -10.04 7.70 -9.03
C LEU A 12 -8.74 7.62 -9.84
N GLY A 13 -7.61 7.62 -9.14
CA GLY A 13 -6.32 7.18 -9.67
C GLY A 13 -6.30 5.66 -9.92
N ALA A 14 -5.14 5.07 -10.20
CA ALA A 14 -5.02 3.63 -10.41
C ALA A 14 -5.56 2.83 -9.21
N SER A 15 -5.11 3.16 -7.99
CA SER A 15 -5.54 2.50 -6.75
C SER A 15 -7.04 2.62 -6.49
N GLY A 16 -7.61 3.83 -6.68
CA GLY A 16 -9.05 4.04 -6.44
C GLY A 16 -9.93 3.28 -7.44
N ARG A 17 -9.56 3.24 -8.72
CA ARG A 17 -10.30 2.45 -9.72
C ARG A 17 -10.22 0.95 -9.43
N THR A 18 -9.05 0.45 -9.02
CA THR A 18 -8.90 -0.95 -8.60
C THR A 18 -9.77 -1.26 -7.39
N ALA A 19 -9.76 -0.40 -6.38
CA ALA A 19 -10.61 -0.57 -5.20
C ALA A 19 -12.10 -0.50 -5.53
N ALA A 20 -12.52 0.40 -6.42
CA ALA A 20 -13.91 0.48 -6.86
C ALA A 20 -14.39 -0.83 -7.52
N ARG A 21 -13.57 -1.41 -8.42
CA ARG A 21 -13.86 -2.73 -9.02
C ARG A 21 -13.90 -3.84 -7.97
N PHE A 22 -12.94 -3.83 -7.06
CA PHE A 22 -12.87 -4.79 -5.98
C PHE A 22 -14.13 -4.78 -5.11
N TYR A 23 -14.58 -3.63 -4.66
CA TYR A 23 -15.82 -3.51 -3.87
C TYR A 23 -17.06 -3.89 -4.67
N ALA A 24 -17.17 -3.41 -5.92
CA ALA A 24 -18.31 -3.74 -6.78
C ALA A 24 -18.44 -5.25 -7.05
N SER A 25 -17.32 -5.94 -7.29
CA SER A 25 -17.29 -7.40 -7.48
C SER A 25 -17.74 -8.18 -6.25
N ARG A 26 -17.73 -7.55 -5.07
CA ARG A 26 -18.20 -8.13 -3.80
C ARG A 26 -19.60 -7.66 -3.41
N GLY A 27 -20.29 -6.98 -4.32
CA GLY A 27 -21.70 -6.57 -4.14
C GLY A 27 -21.89 -5.29 -3.32
N PHE A 28 -20.80 -4.52 -3.07
CA PHE A 28 -20.93 -3.21 -2.43
C PHE A 28 -21.49 -2.16 -3.42
N GLU A 29 -22.30 -1.25 -2.92
CA GLU A 29 -22.64 -0.02 -3.64
C GLU A 29 -21.45 0.95 -3.55
N VAL A 30 -20.88 1.32 -4.70
CA VAL A 30 -19.69 2.18 -4.76
C VAL A 30 -20.08 3.62 -5.00
N LEU A 31 -19.73 4.47 -4.05
CA LEU A 31 -19.76 5.92 -4.19
C LEU A 31 -18.30 6.38 -4.38
N ALA A 32 -18.02 7.04 -5.50
CA ALA A 32 -16.68 7.51 -5.82
C ALA A 32 -16.63 9.04 -5.85
N ALA A 33 -15.56 9.63 -5.37
CA ALA A 33 -15.30 11.06 -5.48
C ALA A 33 -13.86 11.32 -5.96
N ASP A 34 -13.70 12.37 -6.77
CA ASP A 34 -12.38 12.82 -7.23
C ASP A 34 -12.34 14.34 -7.24
N THR A 35 -11.15 14.93 -7.03
CA THR A 35 -10.96 16.38 -7.08
C THR A 35 -11.26 16.96 -8.46
N ARG A 36 -11.11 16.16 -9.49
CA ARG A 36 -11.41 16.50 -10.88
C ARG A 36 -12.87 16.22 -11.18
N PRO A 37 -13.56 17.11 -11.91
CA PRO A 37 -14.95 16.86 -12.31
C PRO A 37 -15.08 15.67 -13.29
N GLN A 38 -14.04 15.36 -14.05
CA GLN A 38 -13.98 14.20 -14.96
C GLN A 38 -12.57 13.57 -14.90
N PRO A 39 -12.33 12.65 -13.92
CA PRO A 39 -11.07 11.97 -13.84
C PRO A 39 -10.88 11.01 -15.03
N PRO A 40 -9.61 10.70 -15.41
CA PRO A 40 -9.34 9.78 -16.51
C PRO A 40 -10.00 8.42 -16.30
N ARG A 41 -10.59 7.88 -17.35
CA ARG A 41 -11.28 6.58 -17.40
C ARG A 41 -12.52 6.47 -16.51
N LEU A 42 -13.15 7.59 -16.14
CA LEU A 42 -14.42 7.54 -15.41
C LEU A 42 -15.51 6.84 -16.22
N ASP A 43 -15.65 7.16 -17.52
CA ASP A 43 -16.66 6.59 -18.40
C ASP A 43 -16.47 5.06 -18.57
N GLU A 44 -15.21 4.59 -18.60
CA GLU A 44 -14.90 3.15 -18.62
C GLU A 44 -15.35 2.50 -17.32
N LEU A 45 -15.00 3.10 -16.18
CA LEU A 45 -15.37 2.59 -14.87
C LEU A 45 -16.88 2.55 -14.64
N GLN A 46 -17.61 3.56 -15.13
CA GLN A 46 -19.08 3.58 -15.04
C GLN A 46 -19.75 2.54 -15.94
N LYS A 47 -19.15 2.20 -17.09
CA LYS A 47 -19.61 1.07 -17.91
C LYS A 47 -19.40 -0.29 -17.23
N GLU A 48 -18.26 -0.45 -16.55
CA GLU A 48 -17.92 -1.67 -15.80
C GLU A 48 -18.75 -1.80 -14.51
N ILE A 49 -19.07 -0.67 -13.86
CA ILE A 49 -19.85 -0.60 -12.61
C ILE A 49 -21.08 0.30 -12.86
N PRO A 50 -22.17 -0.22 -13.45
CA PRO A 50 -23.31 0.60 -13.85
C PRO A 50 -23.97 1.40 -12.73
N ASN A 51 -23.88 0.92 -11.48
CA ASN A 51 -24.46 1.57 -10.30
C ASN A 51 -23.48 2.48 -9.55
N LEU A 52 -22.28 2.72 -10.10
CA LEU A 52 -21.32 3.62 -9.51
C LEU A 52 -21.84 5.05 -9.52
N LYS A 53 -21.94 5.64 -8.33
CA LYS A 53 -22.26 7.07 -8.17
C LYS A 53 -20.96 7.85 -8.11
N PHE A 54 -20.86 8.92 -8.88
CA PHE A 54 -19.67 9.77 -8.92
C PHE A 54 -19.96 11.20 -8.48
N LEU A 55 -19.05 11.76 -7.71
CA LEU A 55 -19.06 13.15 -7.24
C LEU A 55 -17.74 13.83 -7.63
N GLY A 56 -17.81 14.86 -8.43
CA GLY A 56 -16.65 15.70 -8.78
C GLY A 56 -16.43 16.82 -7.78
N GLY A 57 -15.19 17.08 -7.40
CA GLY A 57 -14.82 18.12 -6.45
C GLY A 57 -14.88 17.69 -4.98
N ALA A 58 -15.00 18.66 -4.08
CA ALA A 58 -15.11 18.43 -2.64
C ALA A 58 -16.42 17.70 -2.31
N VAL A 59 -16.38 16.84 -1.28
CA VAL A 59 -17.57 16.16 -0.77
C VAL A 59 -17.92 16.66 0.63
N SER A 60 -19.22 16.72 0.90
CA SER A 60 -19.71 17.05 2.24
C SER A 60 -19.32 15.93 3.22
N PRO A 61 -18.79 16.25 4.43
CA PRO A 61 -18.49 15.24 5.46
C PRO A 61 -19.69 14.37 5.85
N VAL A 62 -20.91 14.86 5.69
CA VAL A 62 -22.13 14.10 6.02
C VAL A 62 -22.26 12.81 5.22
N ILE A 63 -21.64 12.75 4.03
CA ILE A 63 -21.71 11.59 3.14
C ILE A 63 -21.20 10.29 3.80
N VAL A 64 -20.28 10.41 4.76
CA VAL A 64 -19.73 9.25 5.46
C VAL A 64 -20.75 8.54 6.36
N ALA A 65 -21.85 9.22 6.71
CA ALA A 65 -22.91 8.60 7.50
C ALA A 65 -23.63 7.45 6.76
N GLU A 66 -23.51 7.41 5.43
CA GLU A 66 -24.16 6.42 4.59
C GLU A 66 -23.25 5.24 4.20
N VAL A 67 -21.97 5.26 4.59
CA VAL A 67 -21.00 4.26 4.15
C VAL A 67 -20.43 3.47 5.32
N SER A 68 -20.06 2.23 5.05
CA SER A 68 -19.44 1.33 6.02
C SER A 68 -17.91 1.44 6.06
N GLU A 69 -17.31 1.97 4.99
CA GLU A 69 -15.86 2.12 4.87
C GLU A 69 -15.52 3.26 3.89
N VAL A 70 -14.39 3.90 4.11
CA VAL A 70 -13.81 4.91 3.21
C VAL A 70 -12.47 4.40 2.68
N MET A 71 -12.35 4.25 1.38
CA MET A 71 -11.07 4.01 0.71
C MET A 71 -10.51 5.33 0.19
N ILE A 72 -9.24 5.61 0.48
CA ILE A 72 -8.55 6.81 -0.01
C ILE A 72 -7.34 6.44 -0.87
N SER A 73 -7.23 7.06 -2.05
CA SER A 73 -6.07 6.90 -2.92
C SER A 73 -4.82 7.54 -2.31
N PRO A 74 -3.63 6.93 -2.43
CA PRO A 74 -2.41 7.38 -1.73
C PRO A 74 -1.94 8.78 -2.14
N GLY A 75 -2.31 9.28 -3.32
CA GLY A 75 -2.04 10.67 -3.73
C GLY A 75 -2.82 11.74 -2.96
N LEU A 76 -3.78 11.35 -2.13
CA LEU A 76 -4.61 12.25 -1.35
C LEU A 76 -4.22 12.16 0.12
N SER A 77 -3.72 13.25 0.70
CA SER A 77 -3.43 13.29 2.13
C SER A 77 -4.73 13.17 2.94
N PRO A 78 -4.80 12.25 3.91
CA PRO A 78 -5.92 12.16 4.83
C PRO A 78 -6.14 13.41 5.70
N GLU A 79 -5.08 14.22 5.89
CA GLU A 79 -5.10 15.41 6.75
C GLU A 79 -5.16 16.73 5.95
N TYR A 80 -4.60 16.77 4.73
CA TYR A 80 -4.38 18.03 3.99
C TYR A 80 -5.09 18.09 2.64
N SER A 81 -5.70 17.00 2.18
CA SER A 81 -6.44 17.03 0.92
C SER A 81 -7.81 17.69 1.08
N VAL A 82 -8.44 18.03 -0.03
CA VAL A 82 -9.83 18.53 -0.06
C VAL A 82 -10.83 17.56 0.59
N PHE A 83 -10.49 16.29 0.71
CA PHE A 83 -11.30 15.27 1.35
C PHE A 83 -11.01 15.08 2.86
N ALA A 84 -10.03 15.81 3.42
CA ALA A 84 -9.69 15.72 4.83
C ALA A 84 -10.88 15.90 5.79
N PRO A 85 -11.86 16.80 5.53
CA PRO A 85 -13.05 16.90 6.38
C PRO A 85 -13.89 15.62 6.41
N ALA A 86 -14.07 14.93 5.27
CA ALA A 86 -14.79 13.67 5.20
C ALA A 86 -14.01 12.53 5.89
N VAL A 87 -12.68 12.49 5.72
CA VAL A 87 -11.80 11.53 6.39
C VAL A 87 -11.85 11.71 7.92
N LYS A 88 -11.80 12.96 8.39
CA LYS A 88 -11.91 13.29 9.82
C LYS A 88 -13.24 12.83 10.40
N GLU A 89 -14.33 13.08 9.69
CA GLU A 89 -15.67 12.66 10.11
C GLU A 89 -15.81 11.14 10.11
N ALA A 90 -15.24 10.43 9.13
CA ALA A 90 -15.21 8.97 9.12
C ALA A 90 -14.49 8.42 10.37
N LYS A 91 -13.30 8.92 10.66
CA LYS A 91 -12.53 8.54 11.86
C LYS A 91 -13.31 8.83 13.15
N HIS A 92 -13.96 9.98 13.25
CA HIS A 92 -14.79 10.36 14.40
C HIS A 92 -15.96 9.39 14.62
N ARG A 93 -16.53 8.87 13.56
CA ARG A 93 -17.62 7.85 13.61
C ARG A 93 -17.13 6.42 13.78
N GLY A 94 -15.82 6.17 13.86
CA GLY A 94 -15.26 4.83 13.89
C GLY A 94 -15.37 4.09 12.55
N ILE A 95 -15.59 4.81 11.44
CA ILE A 95 -15.60 4.23 10.09
C ILE A 95 -14.15 4.09 9.62
N ALA A 96 -13.77 2.89 9.18
CA ALA A 96 -12.43 2.61 8.72
C ALA A 96 -12.06 3.45 7.49
N VAL A 97 -10.84 4.00 7.51
CA VAL A 97 -10.25 4.73 6.37
C VAL A 97 -9.04 3.95 5.90
N VAL A 98 -9.10 3.37 4.72
CA VAL A 98 -8.16 2.38 4.23
C VAL A 98 -7.55 2.77 2.88
N GLY A 99 -6.35 2.27 2.61
CA GLY A 99 -5.71 2.34 1.30
C GLY A 99 -5.86 1.02 0.54
N GLU A 100 -5.39 1.00 -0.69
CA GLU A 100 -5.40 -0.19 -1.55
C GLU A 100 -4.55 -1.33 -0.96
N ILE A 101 -3.41 -1.02 -0.34
CA ILE A 101 -2.53 -2.01 0.31
C ILE A 101 -3.20 -2.64 1.53
N GLU A 102 -4.02 -1.88 2.26
CA GLU A 102 -4.82 -2.46 3.35
C GLU A 102 -5.86 -3.46 2.82
N LEU A 103 -6.53 -3.14 1.71
CA LEU A 103 -7.46 -4.08 1.07
C LEU A 103 -6.76 -5.35 0.59
N PHE A 104 -5.56 -5.21 0.00
CA PHE A 104 -4.71 -6.34 -0.37
C PHE A 104 -4.36 -7.21 0.85
N ALA A 105 -3.93 -6.61 1.95
CA ALA A 105 -3.57 -7.33 3.18
C ALA A 105 -4.75 -8.10 3.77
N ARG A 106 -5.93 -7.46 3.83
CA ARG A 106 -7.17 -8.09 4.31
C ARG A 106 -7.59 -9.26 3.42
N GLU A 107 -7.46 -9.12 2.10
CA GLU A 107 -7.81 -10.20 1.16
C GLU A 107 -6.83 -11.38 1.27
N LEU A 108 -5.53 -11.13 1.48
CA LEU A 108 -4.57 -12.20 1.77
C LEU A 108 -4.92 -12.95 3.07
N LYS A 109 -5.29 -12.22 4.12
CA LYS A 109 -5.72 -12.83 5.38
C LYS A 109 -6.97 -13.70 5.19
N LYS A 110 -7.91 -13.24 4.38
CA LYS A 110 -9.12 -14.00 4.02
C LYS A 110 -8.77 -15.25 3.22
N LEU A 111 -7.93 -15.13 2.18
CA LEU A 111 -7.47 -16.25 1.37
C LEU A 111 -6.73 -17.31 2.22
N LYS A 112 -5.90 -16.87 3.17
CA LYS A 112 -5.24 -17.79 4.11
C LYS A 112 -6.24 -18.59 4.93
N ALA A 113 -7.30 -17.95 5.42
CA ALA A 113 -8.34 -18.62 6.20
C ALA A 113 -9.19 -19.59 5.35
N GLU A 114 -9.48 -19.23 4.10
CA GLU A 114 -10.35 -20.00 3.21
C GLU A 114 -9.63 -21.15 2.49
N THR A 115 -8.37 -20.97 2.10
CA THR A 115 -7.64 -21.87 1.20
C THR A 115 -6.31 -22.37 1.74
N GLY A 116 -5.83 -21.79 2.85
CA GLY A 116 -4.48 -22.05 3.36
C GLY A 116 -3.37 -21.27 2.62
N TYR A 117 -3.70 -20.41 1.63
CA TYR A 117 -2.71 -19.65 0.90
C TYR A 117 -1.95 -18.67 1.81
N ALA A 118 -0.66 -18.88 1.97
CA ALA A 118 0.21 -18.10 2.85
C ALA A 118 1.53 -17.78 2.15
N PRO A 119 1.54 -16.82 1.23
CA PRO A 119 2.76 -16.41 0.53
C PRO A 119 3.71 -15.70 1.48
N LYS A 120 4.99 -15.63 1.09
CA LYS A 120 5.97 -14.76 1.74
C LYS A 120 5.85 -13.34 1.20
N ILE A 121 5.85 -12.37 2.10
CA ILE A 121 5.73 -10.94 1.75
C ILE A 121 7.02 -10.22 2.11
N ILE A 122 7.62 -9.59 1.11
CA ILE A 122 8.79 -8.74 1.24
C ILE A 122 8.38 -7.29 0.97
N GLY A 123 8.48 -6.44 1.99
CA GLY A 123 8.16 -5.03 1.88
C GLY A 123 9.42 -4.19 1.66
N ILE A 124 9.37 -3.21 0.75
CA ILE A 124 10.49 -2.31 0.47
C ILE A 124 9.99 -0.88 0.51
N THR A 125 10.59 -0.08 1.41
CA THR A 125 10.32 1.35 1.52
C THR A 125 11.61 2.15 1.70
N GLY A 126 11.52 3.45 1.62
CA GLY A 126 12.61 4.40 1.72
C GLY A 126 12.29 5.68 0.94
N THR A 127 13.09 6.71 1.07
CA THR A 127 12.98 7.88 0.20
C THR A 127 13.47 7.51 -1.20
N ASN A 128 14.65 6.92 -1.31
CA ASN A 128 15.31 6.55 -2.56
C ASN A 128 15.64 5.06 -2.62
N GLY A 129 15.84 4.52 -3.84
CA GLY A 129 16.31 3.16 -4.07
C GLY A 129 15.25 2.06 -4.06
N LYS A 130 14.01 2.37 -3.74
CA LYS A 130 12.90 1.41 -3.64
C LYS A 130 12.75 0.52 -4.87
N THR A 131 12.59 1.13 -6.04
CA THR A 131 12.32 0.40 -7.30
C THR A 131 13.46 -0.53 -7.69
N THR A 132 14.70 -0.06 -7.58
CA THR A 132 15.88 -0.88 -7.87
C THR A 132 15.94 -2.10 -6.93
N THR A 133 15.73 -1.87 -5.63
CA THR A 133 15.75 -2.95 -4.63
C THR A 133 14.59 -3.93 -4.85
N THR A 134 13.40 -3.44 -5.19
CA THR A 134 12.24 -4.28 -5.51
C THR A 134 12.53 -5.17 -6.71
N MET A 135 13.04 -4.60 -7.81
CA MET A 135 13.36 -5.36 -9.02
C MET A 135 14.47 -6.39 -8.78
N LEU A 136 15.52 -6.01 -8.05
CA LEU A 136 16.61 -6.91 -7.70
C LEU A 136 16.13 -8.07 -6.82
N SER A 137 15.37 -7.79 -5.79
CA SER A 137 14.79 -8.83 -4.91
C SER A 137 13.89 -9.78 -5.68
N THR A 138 13.07 -9.25 -6.58
CA THR A 138 12.21 -10.07 -7.47
C THR A 138 13.03 -10.98 -8.35
N ALA A 139 14.10 -10.46 -8.99
CA ALA A 139 14.98 -11.25 -9.85
C ALA A 139 15.69 -12.38 -9.08
N ILE A 140 16.20 -12.10 -7.87
CA ILE A 140 16.86 -13.10 -7.01
C ILE A 140 15.88 -14.22 -6.63
N ILE A 141 14.65 -13.88 -6.25
CA ILE A 141 13.63 -14.87 -5.88
C ILE A 141 13.24 -15.74 -7.09
N ALA A 142 13.08 -15.11 -8.26
CA ALA A 142 12.78 -15.84 -9.49
C ALA A 142 13.93 -16.78 -9.91
N GLU A 143 15.19 -16.33 -9.81
CA GLU A 143 16.37 -17.16 -10.08
C GLU A 143 16.50 -18.34 -9.12
N ALA A 144 16.01 -18.18 -7.89
CA ALA A 144 15.89 -19.28 -6.92
C ALA A 144 14.73 -20.25 -7.21
N GLY A 145 14.09 -20.14 -8.38
CA GLY A 145 13.02 -21.04 -8.84
C GLY A 145 11.68 -20.86 -8.13
N LYS A 146 11.44 -19.70 -7.51
CA LYS A 146 10.17 -19.39 -6.83
C LYS A 146 9.28 -18.50 -7.71
N SER A 147 7.98 -18.73 -7.63
CA SER A 147 7.02 -17.82 -8.24
C SER A 147 6.92 -16.52 -7.42
N VAL A 148 7.05 -15.38 -8.09
CA VAL A 148 7.12 -14.07 -7.45
C VAL A 148 6.39 -13.00 -8.26
N VAL A 149 5.70 -12.11 -7.58
CA VAL A 149 5.06 -10.92 -8.17
C VAL A 149 5.58 -9.67 -7.47
N ALA A 150 6.06 -8.72 -8.27
CA ALA A 150 6.38 -7.37 -7.81
C ALA A 150 5.18 -6.47 -8.03
N ALA A 151 4.78 -5.70 -7.01
CA ALA A 151 3.64 -4.80 -7.08
C ALA A 151 3.75 -3.62 -6.10
N GLY A 152 2.84 -2.67 -6.17
CA GLY A 152 2.70 -1.59 -5.19
C GLY A 152 2.83 -0.19 -5.76
N ASN A 153 3.76 0.61 -5.23
CA ASN A 153 3.91 2.03 -5.59
C ASN A 153 4.35 2.23 -7.05
N VAL A 154 5.24 1.39 -7.54
CA VAL A 154 5.67 1.35 -8.95
C VAL A 154 5.34 -0.02 -9.51
N GLY A 155 4.88 -0.03 -10.76
CA GLY A 155 4.41 -1.26 -11.40
C GLY A 155 2.90 -1.47 -11.22
N PRO A 156 2.45 -2.71 -11.28
CA PRO A 156 1.04 -3.02 -11.11
C PRO A 156 0.59 -2.83 -9.66
N ASN A 157 -0.68 -2.56 -9.51
CA ASN A 157 -1.36 -2.39 -8.24
C ASN A 157 -1.48 -3.75 -7.52
N ALA A 158 -1.11 -3.81 -6.25
CA ALA A 158 -1.02 -5.08 -5.51
C ALA A 158 -2.37 -5.81 -5.41
N LEU A 159 -3.45 -5.08 -5.08
CA LEU A 159 -4.80 -5.63 -5.04
C LEU A 159 -5.26 -6.12 -6.41
N GLY A 160 -4.95 -5.36 -7.46
CA GLY A 160 -5.31 -5.73 -8.84
C GLY A 160 -4.60 -7.01 -9.30
N GLU A 161 -3.31 -7.14 -9.02
CA GLU A 161 -2.56 -8.36 -9.34
C GLU A 161 -3.04 -9.56 -8.51
N LEU A 162 -3.37 -9.36 -7.24
CA LEU A 162 -3.94 -10.44 -6.41
C LEU A 162 -5.24 -10.97 -7.01
N GLU A 163 -6.17 -10.10 -7.40
CA GLU A 163 -7.42 -10.49 -8.02
C GLU A 163 -7.21 -11.20 -9.36
N LYS A 164 -6.29 -10.73 -10.18
CA LYS A 164 -5.93 -11.34 -11.46
C LYS A 164 -5.35 -12.75 -11.25
N HIS A 165 -4.36 -12.90 -10.38
CA HIS A 165 -3.74 -14.20 -10.08
C HIS A 165 -4.73 -15.18 -9.46
N ARG A 166 -5.65 -14.69 -8.63
CA ARG A 166 -6.74 -15.49 -8.06
C ARG A 166 -7.69 -16.01 -9.15
N GLN A 167 -8.07 -15.16 -10.10
CA GLN A 167 -8.98 -15.54 -11.19
C GLN A 167 -8.40 -16.61 -12.12
N VAL A 168 -7.09 -16.56 -12.37
CA VAL A 168 -6.41 -17.54 -13.24
C VAL A 168 -5.77 -18.71 -12.49
N GLY A 169 -5.88 -18.74 -11.16
CA GLY A 169 -5.35 -19.84 -10.33
C GLY A 169 -3.82 -19.91 -10.25
N THR A 170 -3.12 -18.78 -10.38
CA THR A 170 -1.65 -18.70 -10.41
C THR A 170 -1.08 -17.86 -9.26
N LEU A 171 -1.62 -18.02 -8.06
CA LEU A 171 -1.15 -17.29 -6.88
C LEU A 171 0.34 -17.56 -6.61
N PRO A 172 1.19 -16.53 -6.43
CA PRO A 172 2.64 -16.69 -6.31
C PRO A 172 3.08 -17.13 -4.91
N ASP A 173 4.29 -17.70 -4.82
CA ASP A 173 4.93 -18.02 -3.53
C ASP A 173 5.37 -16.75 -2.78
N PHE A 174 5.73 -15.70 -3.52
CA PHE A 174 6.27 -14.44 -2.98
C PHE A 174 5.59 -13.21 -3.57
N TRP A 175 5.37 -12.23 -2.72
CA TRP A 175 5.05 -10.85 -3.10
C TRP A 175 6.19 -9.94 -2.70
N VAL A 176 6.73 -9.17 -3.64
CA VAL A 176 7.70 -8.11 -3.37
C VAL A 176 6.99 -6.78 -3.57
N LEU A 177 6.74 -6.07 -2.46
CA LEU A 177 5.92 -4.87 -2.45
C LEU A 177 6.79 -3.63 -2.33
N GLU A 178 6.79 -2.78 -3.35
CA GLU A 178 7.29 -1.43 -3.23
C GLU A 178 6.23 -0.56 -2.53
N LEU A 179 6.55 0.01 -1.38
CA LEU A 179 5.58 0.74 -0.56
C LEU A 179 6.04 2.19 -0.33
N SER A 180 5.20 3.15 -0.73
CA SER A 180 5.40 4.56 -0.39
C SER A 180 4.91 4.86 1.03
N SER A 181 5.37 5.98 1.60
CA SER A 181 4.85 6.47 2.88
C SER A 181 3.34 6.78 2.82
N PHE A 182 2.85 7.19 1.66
CA PHE A 182 1.43 7.47 1.43
C PHE A 182 0.56 6.21 1.54
N GLN A 183 1.02 5.10 0.96
CA GLN A 183 0.34 3.81 1.06
C GLN A 183 0.39 3.27 2.48
N LEU A 184 1.55 3.34 3.13
CA LEU A 184 1.75 2.86 4.50
C LEU A 184 0.93 3.67 5.51
N GLU A 185 0.62 4.96 5.24
CA GLU A 185 -0.19 5.78 6.15
C GLU A 185 -1.59 5.20 6.40
N THR A 186 -2.17 4.57 5.39
CA THR A 186 -3.51 3.97 5.44
C THR A 186 -3.49 2.44 5.43
N THR A 187 -2.37 1.85 5.89
CA THR A 187 -2.15 0.40 5.99
C THR A 187 -1.90 0.01 7.45
N GLU A 188 -2.66 -0.95 7.96
CA GLU A 188 -2.59 -1.39 9.35
C GLU A 188 -2.39 -2.90 9.48
N SER A 189 -3.00 -3.70 8.59
CA SER A 189 -3.02 -5.15 8.72
C SER A 189 -2.00 -5.89 7.85
N LEU A 190 -1.18 -5.16 7.07
CA LEU A 190 -0.12 -5.75 6.28
C LEU A 190 0.95 -6.34 7.20
N HIS A 191 1.24 -7.61 7.01
CA HIS A 191 2.32 -8.32 7.67
C HIS A 191 3.37 -8.70 6.63
N CYS A 192 4.59 -8.18 6.77
CA CYS A 192 5.74 -8.56 5.94
C CYS A 192 6.59 -9.59 6.69
N ASP A 193 6.95 -10.72 6.05
CA ASP A 193 7.93 -11.67 6.59
C ASP A 193 9.32 -11.04 6.70
N GLY A 194 9.69 -10.22 5.70
CA GLY A 194 10.87 -9.37 5.73
C GLY A 194 10.56 -8.00 5.14
N ALA A 195 11.21 -6.96 5.65
CA ALA A 195 11.04 -5.62 5.09
C ALA A 195 12.34 -4.81 5.15
N ALA A 196 12.55 -3.99 4.11
CA ALA A 196 13.69 -3.08 4.02
C ALA A 196 13.24 -1.63 4.14
N LEU A 197 13.87 -0.89 5.04
CA LEU A 197 13.81 0.57 5.11
C LEU A 197 15.17 1.13 4.71
N LEU A 198 15.26 1.59 3.46
CA LEU A 198 16.53 1.90 2.81
C LEU A 198 17.14 3.21 3.28
N ASN A 199 16.33 4.24 3.46
CA ASN A 199 16.73 5.56 3.93
C ASN A 199 15.52 6.43 4.23
N ILE A 200 15.73 7.45 5.08
CA ILE A 200 14.74 8.49 5.39
C ILE A 200 15.45 9.85 5.24
N THR A 201 15.23 10.51 4.13
CA THR A 201 15.65 11.88 3.89
C THR A 201 14.43 12.77 3.66
N GLU A 202 14.57 14.09 3.82
CA GLU A 202 13.46 15.03 3.68
C GLU A 202 12.76 14.90 2.34
N ASP A 203 11.47 14.62 2.39
CA ASP A 203 10.59 14.51 1.22
C ASP A 203 9.12 14.52 1.69
N HIS A 204 8.21 14.95 0.83
CA HIS A 204 6.77 14.87 1.04
C HIS A 204 6.24 15.49 2.35
N ILE A 205 6.89 16.54 2.86
CA ILE A 205 6.48 17.21 4.10
C ILE A 205 5.13 17.91 3.92
N ASP A 206 4.86 18.42 2.72
CA ASP A 206 3.56 18.99 2.33
C ASP A 206 2.39 17.99 2.49
N TRP A 207 2.67 16.71 2.28
CA TRP A 207 1.68 15.64 2.41
C TRP A 207 1.54 15.11 3.85
N HIS A 208 2.67 14.95 4.58
CA HIS A 208 2.71 14.39 5.93
C HIS A 208 2.63 15.43 7.04
N GLY A 209 2.99 16.69 6.76
CA GLY A 209 3.03 17.79 7.71
C GLY A 209 4.32 17.88 8.53
N SER A 210 5.08 16.79 8.70
CA SER A 210 6.41 16.81 9.34
C SER A 210 7.27 15.60 8.99
N MET A 211 8.59 15.71 9.22
CA MET A 211 9.54 14.60 9.05
C MET A 211 9.25 13.43 9.98
N GLU A 212 8.80 13.70 11.20
CA GLU A 212 8.46 12.67 12.18
C GLU A 212 7.28 11.82 11.69
N LYS A 213 6.22 12.47 11.16
CA LYS A 213 5.07 11.76 10.58
C LYS A 213 5.46 10.98 9.33
N TYR A 214 6.30 11.56 8.46
CA TYR A 214 6.82 10.87 7.28
C TYR A 214 7.61 9.60 7.66
N ALA A 215 8.54 9.72 8.61
CA ALA A 215 9.31 8.60 9.11
C ALA A 215 8.43 7.55 9.80
N ALA A 216 7.46 7.98 10.62
CA ALA A 216 6.51 7.11 11.29
C ALA A 216 5.66 6.32 10.28
N ALA A 217 5.19 6.97 9.20
CA ALA A 217 4.46 6.29 8.14
C ALA A 217 5.29 5.16 7.50
N LYS A 218 6.58 5.40 7.20
CA LYS A 218 7.46 4.35 6.64
C LYS A 218 7.69 3.19 7.60
N ARG A 219 7.81 3.46 8.90
CA ARG A 219 8.03 2.43 9.93
C ARG A 219 6.85 1.49 10.12
N LYS A 220 5.65 1.86 9.66
CA LYS A 220 4.47 0.97 9.65
C LYS A 220 4.67 -0.31 8.81
N ILE A 221 5.71 -0.36 7.98
CA ILE A 221 6.07 -1.56 7.22
C ILE A 221 6.51 -2.73 8.12
N PHE A 222 6.92 -2.45 9.36
CA PHE A 222 7.41 -3.43 10.31
C PHE A 222 6.34 -3.85 11.31
N SER A 223 6.08 -5.15 11.38
CA SER A 223 5.38 -5.80 12.49
C SER A 223 6.41 -6.26 13.55
N ALA A 224 5.94 -6.81 14.66
CA ALA A 224 6.82 -7.22 15.76
C ALA A 224 7.81 -8.33 15.37
N ASP A 225 7.42 -9.23 14.48
CA ASP A 225 8.15 -10.40 14.01
C ASP A 225 8.72 -10.26 12.59
N THR A 226 8.60 -9.09 11.98
CA THR A 226 9.19 -8.79 10.67
C THR A 226 10.72 -8.80 10.75
N VAL A 227 11.38 -9.56 9.89
CA VAL A 227 12.83 -9.45 9.67
C VAL A 227 13.14 -8.09 9.03
N ARG A 228 13.90 -7.26 9.72
CA ARG A 228 14.19 -5.87 9.33
C ARG A 228 15.52 -5.77 8.63
N VAL A 229 15.55 -5.20 7.46
CA VAL A 229 16.76 -4.85 6.72
C VAL A 229 16.92 -3.33 6.72
N LEU A 230 17.93 -2.83 7.42
CA LEU A 230 18.12 -1.41 7.69
C LEU A 230 19.43 -0.91 7.10
N ASN A 231 19.49 0.36 6.74
CA ASN A 231 20.72 1.00 6.26
C ASN A 231 21.51 1.53 7.47
N ARG A 232 22.69 0.97 7.70
CA ARG A 232 23.57 1.33 8.82
C ARG A 232 24.06 2.78 8.75
N GLU A 233 24.19 3.35 7.56
CA GLU A 233 24.62 4.73 7.33
C GLU A 233 23.48 5.75 7.46
N ASP A 234 22.23 5.30 7.59
CA ASP A 234 21.06 6.19 7.70
C ASP A 234 20.46 6.14 9.12
N PRO A 235 20.66 7.19 9.93
CA PRO A 235 20.15 7.21 11.30
C PRO A 235 18.61 7.05 11.36
N GLY A 236 17.89 7.61 10.40
CA GLY A 236 16.43 7.50 10.33
C GLY A 236 15.94 6.07 10.12
N SER A 237 16.67 5.29 9.32
CA SER A 237 16.45 3.86 9.15
C SER A 237 16.78 3.09 10.44
N MET A 238 17.96 3.36 11.04
CA MET A 238 18.47 2.65 12.22
C MET A 238 17.61 2.81 13.48
N LEU A 239 16.86 3.91 13.63
CA LEU A 239 15.88 4.05 14.71
C LEU A 239 14.82 2.92 14.71
N SER A 240 14.65 2.22 13.61
CA SER A 240 13.73 1.07 13.51
C SER A 240 14.33 -0.22 14.12
N ALA A 241 15.57 -0.21 14.58
CA ALA A 241 16.19 -1.33 15.31
C ALA A 241 15.94 -1.27 16.83
N GLU A 242 15.51 -0.12 17.35
CA GLU A 242 15.36 0.08 18.80
C GLU A 242 14.29 -0.87 19.37
N GLY A 243 14.67 -1.58 20.45
CA GLY A 243 13.76 -2.53 21.13
C GLY A 243 13.43 -3.80 20.36
N VAL A 244 14.11 -4.07 19.23
CA VAL A 244 13.90 -5.25 18.38
C VAL A 244 14.96 -6.32 18.69
N PRO A 245 14.58 -7.62 18.78
CA PRO A 245 15.53 -8.72 18.91
C PRO A 245 16.60 -8.69 17.80
N SER A 246 17.86 -8.92 18.14
CA SER A 246 18.99 -8.78 17.21
C SER A 246 18.97 -9.77 16.05
N ASP A 247 18.34 -10.92 16.22
CA ASP A 247 18.14 -11.94 15.18
C ASP A 247 17.13 -11.50 14.10
N LEU A 248 16.30 -10.51 14.41
CA LEU A 248 15.37 -9.88 13.45
C LEU A 248 15.95 -8.64 12.76
N VAL A 249 17.17 -8.20 13.09
CA VAL A 249 17.77 -6.98 12.53
C VAL A 249 19.00 -7.32 11.70
N HIS A 250 18.91 -7.04 10.41
CA HIS A 250 20.04 -7.09 9.49
C HIS A 250 20.37 -5.68 8.98
N THR A 251 21.64 -5.38 8.81
CA THR A 251 22.06 -4.07 8.31
C THR A 251 22.76 -4.19 6.96
N LEU A 252 22.45 -3.28 6.06
CA LEU A 252 23.15 -3.06 4.81
C LEU A 252 24.06 -1.85 4.94
N SER A 253 25.26 -1.93 4.32
CA SER A 253 26.12 -0.77 4.08
C SER A 253 26.22 -0.55 2.58
N LEU A 254 25.79 0.61 2.11
CA LEU A 254 25.86 0.94 0.68
C LEU A 254 27.30 1.24 0.23
N ILE A 255 28.21 1.50 1.17
CA ILE A 255 29.63 1.78 0.88
C ILE A 255 30.34 0.54 0.33
N HIS A 256 29.94 -0.65 0.74
CA HIS A 256 30.55 -1.91 0.29
C HIS A 256 30.00 -2.43 -1.05
N ILE A 257 28.92 -1.86 -1.56
CA ILE A 257 28.31 -2.24 -2.85
C ILE A 257 28.98 -1.48 -4.01
N SER A 258 29.64 -0.35 -3.73
CA SER A 258 30.19 0.56 -4.75
C SER A 258 31.67 0.38 -5.07
N GLU A 259 32.40 -0.50 -4.38
CA GLU A 259 33.76 -0.85 -4.80
C GLU A 259 33.75 -2.03 -5.78
N PRO A 260 34.04 -1.80 -7.07
CA PRO A 260 34.37 -2.91 -7.94
C PRO A 260 35.64 -3.54 -7.39
N THR A 261 35.59 -4.85 -7.07
CA THR A 261 36.77 -5.63 -6.77
C THR A 261 37.78 -5.44 -7.91
N ARG A 262 38.75 -4.55 -7.76
CA ARG A 262 39.95 -4.53 -8.60
C ARG A 262 40.60 -5.88 -8.46
N ARG A 263 40.39 -6.77 -9.43
CA ARG A 263 41.34 -7.86 -9.64
C ARG A 263 42.65 -7.20 -10.00
N THR A 264 43.59 -7.18 -9.07
CA THR A 264 45.02 -6.94 -9.36
C THR A 264 45.51 -8.06 -10.26
N PRO A 265 46.25 -7.73 -11.30
CA PRO A 265 46.79 -8.71 -12.27
C PRO A 265 47.74 -9.71 -11.61
#